data_c994893ff1420f7dc17ba6c7768ce5ff
#
_entry.id   c994893ff1420f7dc17ba6c7768ce5ff
#
_cell.length_a   1.000
_cell.length_b   1.000
_cell.length_c   1.000
_cell.angle_alpha   90.00
_cell.angle_beta   90.00
_cell.angle_gamma   90.00
#
_symmetry.space_group_name_H-M   'P 1'
#
loop_
_entity.id
_entity.type
_entity.pdbx_description
1 polymer ?
#
loop_
_entity_poly.entity_id
_entity_poly.type
_entity_poly.pdbx_seq_one_letter_code
_entity_poly.pdbx_strand_id
1 'polypeptide(L)'
;MAVDEIRFDDVDALRARISSDYGEWGPELQITQDLIDDFADLTGDSQWIHVDVERAGSGPFGGTIAHGLLTLAIAPRVRPPALFQIVGHGSTLNYGSDGVRFLDPVYAGSSIHSRSRLIDVQQHARGTRLVLEIAVHVVGNERPSMVFKAVVLHSPQGA
;
A
#
# COMPACT_ATOMS: atom_id res chain seq x y z
N MET A 1 16.14 18.04 -4.21
CA MET A 1 15.24 18.96 -4.96
C MET A 1 14.04 19.22 -4.05
N ALA A 2 13.53 20.46 -4.00
CA ALA A 2 12.32 20.74 -3.25
C ALA A 2 11.15 19.94 -3.88
N VAL A 3 10.37 19.24 -3.06
CA VAL A 3 9.17 18.56 -3.53
C VAL A 3 8.14 19.64 -3.82
N ASP A 4 7.49 19.58 -4.97
CA ASP A 4 6.45 20.55 -5.35
C ASP A 4 5.31 20.54 -4.31
N GLU A 5 4.96 21.72 -3.80
CA GLU A 5 3.83 21.89 -2.87
C GLU A 5 2.56 22.24 -3.64
N ILE A 6 1.48 21.52 -3.35
CA ILE A 6 0.15 21.76 -3.91
C ILE A 6 -0.84 21.89 -2.78
N ARG A 7 -1.66 22.92 -2.81
CA ARG A 7 -2.74 23.06 -1.81
C ARG A 7 -3.78 21.96 -1.97
N PHE A 8 -4.27 21.44 -0.85
CA PHE A 8 -5.28 20.36 -0.85
C PHE A 8 -6.60 20.77 -1.53
N ASP A 9 -6.91 22.06 -1.57
CA ASP A 9 -8.11 22.63 -2.17
C ASP A 9 -7.92 23.10 -3.63
N ASP A 10 -6.70 23.02 -4.16
CA ASP A 10 -6.40 23.25 -5.58
C ASP A 10 -6.59 21.95 -6.38
N VAL A 11 -7.87 21.62 -6.62
CA VAL A 11 -8.26 20.37 -7.27
C VAL A 11 -7.71 20.25 -8.68
N ASP A 12 -7.57 21.35 -9.40
CA ASP A 12 -7.08 21.33 -10.78
C ASP A 12 -5.57 21.10 -10.84
N ALA A 13 -4.80 21.72 -9.94
CA ALA A 13 -3.37 21.43 -9.81
C ALA A 13 -3.11 19.99 -9.37
N LEU A 14 -3.94 19.44 -8.46
CA LEU A 14 -3.86 18.03 -8.06
C LEU A 14 -4.22 17.10 -9.21
N ARG A 15 -5.25 17.38 -9.99
CA ARG A 15 -5.63 16.59 -11.18
C ARG A 15 -4.55 16.57 -12.24
N ALA A 16 -3.81 17.66 -12.40
CA ALA A 16 -2.68 17.72 -13.32
C ALA A 16 -1.54 16.73 -12.95
N ARG A 17 -1.56 16.16 -11.72
CA ARG A 17 -0.60 15.13 -11.26
C ARG A 17 -1.08 13.69 -11.47
N ILE A 18 -2.26 13.48 -12.02
CA ILE A 18 -2.72 12.15 -12.41
C ILE A 18 -1.81 11.59 -13.49
N SER A 19 -1.32 10.36 -13.27
CA SER A 19 -0.35 9.73 -14.17
C SER A 19 -0.64 8.24 -14.36
N SER A 20 -0.32 7.73 -15.55
CA SER A 20 -0.23 6.29 -15.82
C SER A 20 1.05 5.68 -15.25
N ASP A 21 2.08 6.51 -15.02
CA ASP A 21 3.39 6.06 -14.58
C ASP A 21 3.49 6.04 -13.06
N TYR A 22 4.12 5.00 -12.53
CA TYR A 22 4.44 4.91 -11.12
C TYR A 22 5.66 5.77 -10.78
N GLY A 23 5.65 6.32 -9.56
CA GLY A 23 6.80 6.99 -8.98
C GLY A 23 7.92 6.03 -8.58
N GLU A 24 8.86 6.57 -7.80
CA GLU A 24 10.02 5.83 -7.29
C GLU A 24 9.61 4.71 -6.33
N TRP A 25 10.53 3.77 -6.11
CA TRP A 25 10.35 2.69 -5.15
C TRP A 25 10.51 3.18 -3.71
N GLY A 26 9.70 2.67 -2.82
CA GLY A 26 9.85 2.81 -1.38
C GLY A 26 10.95 1.91 -0.82
N PRO A 27 11.18 2.00 0.51
CA PRO A 27 12.15 1.15 1.19
C PRO A 27 11.73 -0.33 1.13
N GLU A 28 12.72 -1.20 1.24
CA GLU A 28 12.50 -2.64 1.32
C GLU A 28 12.17 -3.07 2.75
N LEU A 29 11.31 -4.07 2.87
CA LEU A 29 10.96 -4.72 4.13
C LEU A 29 10.99 -6.23 3.95
N GLN A 30 11.78 -6.92 4.75
CA GLN A 30 11.76 -8.38 4.79
C GLN A 30 10.52 -8.90 5.52
N ILE A 31 9.84 -9.86 4.91
CA ILE A 31 8.68 -10.56 5.48
C ILE A 31 9.18 -11.83 6.11
N THR A 32 9.41 -11.79 7.42
CA THR A 32 9.87 -12.94 8.19
C THR A 32 8.72 -13.87 8.57
N GLN A 33 9.02 -15.13 8.91
CA GLN A 33 8.01 -16.05 9.45
C GLN A 33 7.43 -15.52 10.76
N ASP A 34 8.27 -14.93 11.63
CA ASP A 34 7.81 -14.34 12.90
C ASP A 34 6.76 -13.25 12.66
N LEU A 35 6.95 -12.39 11.65
CA LEU A 35 5.97 -11.35 11.29
C LEU A 35 4.63 -11.96 10.81
N ILE A 36 4.69 -13.08 10.11
CA ILE A 36 3.49 -13.82 9.66
C ILE A 36 2.79 -14.46 10.85
N ASP A 37 3.54 -15.07 11.77
CA ASP A 37 3.00 -15.70 12.97
C ASP A 37 2.36 -14.68 13.91
N ASP A 38 3.02 -13.54 14.13
CA ASP A 38 2.46 -12.42 14.92
C ASP A 38 1.13 -11.93 14.32
N PHE A 39 1.03 -11.85 13.00
CA PHE A 39 -0.21 -11.45 12.34
C PHE A 39 -1.29 -12.52 12.45
N ALA A 40 -0.93 -13.80 12.35
CA ALA A 40 -1.84 -14.93 12.56
C ALA A 40 -2.42 -14.89 13.98
N ASP A 41 -1.58 -14.66 14.98
CA ASP A 41 -1.99 -14.56 16.39
C ASP A 41 -2.90 -13.35 16.63
N LEU A 42 -2.55 -12.20 16.03
CA LEU A 42 -3.35 -10.97 16.14
C LEU A 42 -4.76 -11.11 15.55
N THR A 43 -4.87 -11.79 14.42
CA THR A 43 -6.11 -11.85 13.63
C THR A 43 -6.91 -13.15 13.85
N GLY A 44 -6.27 -14.18 14.38
CA GLY A 44 -6.86 -15.53 14.50
C GLY A 44 -6.82 -16.32 13.19
N ASP A 45 -6.19 -15.82 12.13
CA ASP A 45 -6.04 -16.54 10.85
C ASP A 45 -4.78 -17.41 10.86
N SER A 46 -4.91 -18.59 11.47
CA SER A 46 -3.83 -19.58 11.59
C SER A 46 -3.89 -20.66 10.52
N GLN A 47 -4.29 -20.33 9.29
CA GLN A 47 -4.29 -21.27 8.19
C GLN A 47 -2.88 -21.82 7.94
N TRP A 48 -2.78 -23.13 7.74
CA TRP A 48 -1.51 -23.86 7.64
C TRP A 48 -0.54 -23.31 6.57
N ILE A 49 -1.06 -22.73 5.49
CA ILE A 49 -0.24 -22.13 4.43
C ILE A 49 0.60 -20.93 4.92
N HIS A 50 0.23 -20.37 6.06
CA HIS A 50 0.91 -19.23 6.68
C HIS A 50 1.84 -19.65 7.81
N VAL A 51 1.41 -20.59 8.68
CA VAL A 51 2.07 -20.86 9.97
C VAL A 51 2.72 -22.23 10.07
N ASP A 52 2.39 -23.19 9.22
CA ASP A 52 2.95 -24.56 9.27
C ASP A 52 4.03 -24.73 8.20
N VAL A 53 5.27 -24.42 8.56
CA VAL A 53 6.42 -24.42 7.64
C VAL A 53 6.65 -25.79 6.99
N GLU A 54 6.52 -26.89 7.76
CA GLU A 54 6.75 -28.24 7.26
C GLU A 54 5.67 -28.65 6.25
N ARG A 55 4.40 -28.45 6.61
CA ARG A 55 3.28 -28.74 5.73
C ARG A 55 3.27 -27.86 4.50
N ALA A 56 3.52 -26.56 4.66
CA ALA A 56 3.58 -25.60 3.55
C ALA A 56 4.71 -25.91 2.57
N GLY A 57 5.86 -26.41 3.07
CA GLY A 57 6.98 -26.85 2.24
C GLY A 57 6.62 -27.99 1.29
N SER A 58 5.68 -28.87 1.69
CA SER A 58 5.14 -29.97 0.87
C SER A 58 3.85 -29.59 0.12
N GLY A 59 3.37 -28.37 0.30
CA GLY A 59 2.13 -27.87 -0.25
C GLY A 59 2.28 -27.22 -1.64
N PRO A 60 1.19 -26.64 -2.17
CA PRO A 60 1.14 -26.11 -3.53
C PRO A 60 2.05 -24.89 -3.76
N PHE A 61 2.45 -24.18 -2.68
CA PHE A 61 3.34 -23.02 -2.75
C PHE A 61 4.82 -23.39 -2.52
N GLY A 62 5.13 -24.56 -1.95
CA GLY A 62 6.50 -24.97 -1.65
C GLY A 62 7.14 -24.22 -0.47
N GLY A 63 6.36 -23.52 0.32
CA GLY A 63 6.78 -22.77 1.50
C GLY A 63 5.63 -21.95 2.07
N THR A 64 5.82 -21.35 3.24
CA THR A 64 4.83 -20.45 3.85
C THR A 64 4.76 -19.13 3.11
N ILE A 65 3.55 -18.59 3.04
CA ILE A 65 3.26 -17.31 2.41
C ILE A 65 2.61 -16.35 3.40
N ALA A 66 2.85 -15.07 3.24
CA ALA A 66 2.19 -14.04 4.03
C ALA A 66 0.68 -13.97 3.72
N HIS A 67 -0.11 -13.65 4.74
CA HIS A 67 -1.51 -13.27 4.52
C HIS A 67 -1.58 -12.06 3.58
N GLY A 68 -2.51 -12.06 2.64
CA GLY A 68 -2.72 -10.88 1.80
C GLY A 68 -3.05 -9.64 2.64
N LEU A 69 -3.84 -9.81 3.70
CA LEU A 69 -4.18 -8.73 4.62
C LEU A 69 -2.98 -8.24 5.45
N LEU A 70 -1.98 -9.10 5.76
CA LEU A 70 -0.73 -8.66 6.34
C LEU A 70 0.00 -7.72 5.38
N THR A 71 0.15 -8.11 4.11
CA THR A 71 0.79 -7.28 3.09
C THR A 71 0.11 -5.91 2.95
N LEU A 72 -1.22 -5.88 3.03
CA LEU A 72 -1.98 -4.62 3.02
C LEU A 72 -1.74 -3.79 4.29
N ALA A 73 -1.78 -4.42 5.46
CA ALA A 73 -1.63 -3.74 6.75
C ALA A 73 -0.24 -3.11 6.95
N ILE A 74 0.81 -3.74 6.41
CA ILE A 74 2.19 -3.25 6.52
C ILE A 74 2.63 -2.37 5.34
N ALA A 75 1.80 -2.15 4.32
CA ALA A 75 2.12 -1.28 3.19
C ALA A 75 2.66 0.12 3.59
N PRO A 76 2.22 0.74 4.70
CA PRO A 76 2.82 1.99 5.18
C PRO A 76 4.32 1.90 5.52
N ARG A 77 4.84 0.72 5.85
CA ARG A 77 6.28 0.52 6.15
C ARG A 77 7.15 0.54 4.90
N VAL A 78 6.57 0.28 3.74
CA VAL A 78 7.25 0.29 2.43
C VAL A 78 6.77 1.45 1.55
N ARG A 79 6.22 2.51 2.19
CA ARG A 79 5.67 3.67 1.48
C ARG A 79 6.73 4.32 0.60
N PRO A 80 6.44 4.53 -0.71
CA PRO A 80 7.35 5.22 -1.60
C PRO A 80 7.48 6.71 -1.23
N PRO A 81 8.51 7.40 -1.73
CA PRO A 81 8.63 8.84 -1.64
C PRO A 81 7.35 9.53 -2.14
N ALA A 82 6.98 10.64 -1.51
CA ALA A 82 5.82 11.41 -1.92
C ALA A 82 6.04 11.99 -3.32
N LEU A 83 5.04 11.83 -4.19
CA LEU A 83 5.08 12.37 -5.56
C LEU A 83 5.10 13.92 -5.55
N PHE A 84 4.46 14.52 -4.57
CA PHE A 84 4.38 15.95 -4.28
C PHE A 84 3.89 16.11 -2.83
N GLN A 85 4.07 17.29 -2.26
CA GLN A 85 3.60 17.60 -0.91
C GLN A 85 2.23 18.29 -0.97
N ILE A 86 1.25 17.75 -0.25
CA ILE A 86 -0.06 18.39 -0.12
C ILE A 86 -0.05 19.27 1.13
N VAL A 87 -0.37 20.55 0.95
CA VAL A 87 -0.31 21.56 2.01
C VAL A 87 -1.66 22.22 2.27
N GLY A 88 -1.79 22.92 3.41
CA GLY A 88 -2.96 23.70 3.77
C GLY A 88 -4.14 22.93 4.32
N HIS A 89 -4.05 21.60 4.48
CA HIS A 89 -5.06 20.78 5.14
C HIS A 89 -4.84 20.76 6.66
N GLY A 90 -5.91 20.53 7.40
CA GLY A 90 -5.87 20.32 8.85
C GLY A 90 -5.76 18.84 9.22
N SER A 91 -6.32 17.96 8.39
CA SER A 91 -6.26 16.51 8.61
C SER A 91 -6.14 15.74 7.31
N THR A 92 -5.52 14.56 7.42
CA THR A 92 -5.44 13.55 6.36
C THR A 92 -6.01 12.24 6.92
N LEU A 93 -7.06 11.75 6.30
CA LEU A 93 -7.74 10.53 6.73
C LEU A 93 -7.53 9.42 5.70
N ASN A 94 -7.21 8.22 6.18
CA ASN A 94 -7.38 7.01 5.39
C ASN A 94 -8.90 6.74 5.28
N TYR A 95 -9.48 7.16 4.16
CA TYR A 95 -10.94 7.14 3.98
C TYR A 95 -11.47 5.77 3.56
N GLY A 96 -10.59 4.95 2.98
CA GLY A 96 -10.93 3.60 2.56
C GLY A 96 -10.11 3.10 1.38
N SER A 97 -10.69 2.17 0.65
CA SER A 97 -10.09 1.62 -0.56
C SER A 97 -11.14 1.37 -1.65
N ASP A 98 -10.84 1.77 -2.88
CA ASP A 98 -11.67 1.48 -4.06
C ASP A 98 -11.30 0.13 -4.71
N GLY A 99 -10.66 -0.74 -3.97
CA GLY A 99 -10.35 -2.10 -4.36
C GLY A 99 -8.93 -2.54 -4.01
N VAL A 100 -8.82 -3.83 -3.72
CA VAL A 100 -7.56 -4.53 -3.48
C VAL A 100 -7.56 -5.84 -4.26
N ARG A 101 -6.39 -6.22 -4.79
CA ARG A 101 -6.15 -7.51 -5.42
C ARG A 101 -4.82 -8.07 -4.94
N PHE A 102 -4.85 -9.31 -4.48
CA PHE A 102 -3.67 -10.12 -4.20
C PHE A 102 -3.40 -10.98 -5.42
N LEU A 103 -2.26 -10.76 -6.07
CA LEU A 103 -1.98 -11.29 -7.40
C LEU A 103 -0.96 -12.43 -7.39
N ASP A 104 0.10 -12.27 -6.57
CA ASP A 104 1.15 -13.24 -6.40
C ASP A 104 1.49 -13.43 -4.91
N PRO A 105 1.86 -14.64 -4.46
CA PRO A 105 2.20 -14.88 -3.07
C PRO A 105 3.48 -14.12 -2.67
N VAL A 106 3.51 -13.67 -1.41
CA VAL A 106 4.72 -13.18 -0.74
C VAL A 106 5.22 -14.26 0.18
N TYR A 107 6.33 -14.88 -0.15
CA TYR A 107 6.90 -15.96 0.65
C TYR A 107 7.59 -15.43 1.91
N ALA A 108 7.54 -16.21 2.99
CA ALA A 108 8.39 -15.96 4.16
C ALA A 108 9.87 -15.88 3.74
N GLY A 109 10.60 -14.88 4.25
CA GLY A 109 11.98 -14.58 3.88
C GLY A 109 12.15 -13.63 2.68
N SER A 110 11.08 -13.37 1.88
CA SER A 110 11.14 -12.40 0.80
C SER A 110 11.20 -10.97 1.33
N SER A 111 11.79 -10.06 0.55
CA SER A 111 11.67 -8.62 0.77
C SER A 111 10.62 -8.03 -0.17
N ILE A 112 9.82 -7.10 0.33
CA ILE A 112 8.86 -6.34 -0.46
C ILE A 112 9.20 -4.87 -0.49
N HIS A 113 8.78 -4.19 -1.54
CA HIS A 113 8.79 -2.73 -1.68
C HIS A 113 7.52 -2.27 -2.41
N SER A 114 7.25 -0.98 -2.43
CA SER A 114 6.10 -0.47 -3.15
C SER A 114 6.41 0.78 -3.97
N ARG A 115 5.54 1.06 -4.92
CA ARG A 115 5.49 2.32 -5.67
C ARG A 115 4.05 2.75 -5.84
N SER A 116 3.84 4.02 -6.07
CA SER A 116 2.49 4.57 -6.17
C SER A 116 2.35 5.54 -7.32
N ARG A 117 1.08 5.76 -7.73
CA ARG A 117 0.68 6.81 -8.65
C ARG A 117 -0.65 7.39 -8.23
N LEU A 118 -0.88 8.67 -8.53
CA LEU A 118 -2.18 9.30 -8.36
C LEU A 118 -3.05 8.95 -9.56
N ILE A 119 -4.26 8.41 -9.32
CA ILE A 119 -5.16 7.97 -10.39
C ILE A 119 -6.48 8.73 -10.43
N ASP A 120 -6.88 9.38 -9.33
CA ASP A 120 -8.11 10.17 -9.30
C ASP A 120 -8.05 11.26 -8.23
N VAL A 121 -8.70 12.40 -8.51
CA VAL A 121 -8.90 13.54 -7.59
C VAL A 121 -10.30 14.08 -7.72
N GLN A 122 -11.03 14.11 -6.63
CA GLN A 122 -12.42 14.57 -6.57
C GLN A 122 -12.62 15.57 -5.44
N GLN A 123 -13.43 16.59 -5.71
CA GLN A 123 -13.93 17.44 -4.65
C GLN A 123 -14.94 16.65 -3.80
N HIS A 124 -14.84 16.79 -2.49
CA HIS A 124 -15.69 16.11 -1.52
C HIS A 124 -16.30 17.14 -0.57
N ALA A 125 -17.48 16.88 0.01
CA ALA A 125 -18.14 17.80 0.93
C ALA A 125 -17.27 18.19 2.14
N ARG A 126 -16.30 17.35 2.54
CA ARG A 126 -15.39 17.57 3.66
C ARG A 126 -13.95 17.92 3.22
N GLY A 127 -13.72 18.21 1.94
CA GLY A 127 -12.37 18.50 1.45
C GLY A 127 -12.06 17.93 0.09
N THR A 128 -10.88 17.36 -0.10
CA THR A 128 -10.45 16.77 -1.37
C THR A 128 -10.12 15.29 -1.19
N ARG A 129 -10.78 14.46 -1.99
CA ARG A 129 -10.57 13.02 -2.05
C ARG A 129 -9.55 12.69 -3.15
N LEU A 130 -8.50 11.97 -2.77
CA LEU A 130 -7.50 11.45 -3.70
C LEU A 130 -7.55 9.94 -3.71
N VAL A 131 -7.32 9.34 -4.88
CA VAL A 131 -7.11 7.90 -5.02
C VAL A 131 -5.69 7.64 -5.52
N LEU A 132 -4.93 6.96 -4.70
CA LEU A 132 -3.58 6.50 -5.02
C LEU A 132 -3.64 5.00 -5.33
N GLU A 133 -3.15 4.61 -6.49
CA GLU A 133 -2.90 3.20 -6.77
C GLU A 133 -1.50 2.84 -6.29
N ILE A 134 -1.43 1.85 -5.41
CA ILE A 134 -0.19 1.38 -4.79
C ILE A 134 0.04 -0.05 -5.23
N ALA A 135 1.20 -0.30 -5.84
CA ALA A 135 1.65 -1.62 -6.23
C ALA A 135 2.77 -2.08 -5.29
N VAL A 136 2.55 -3.21 -4.62
CA VAL A 136 3.54 -3.88 -3.76
C VAL A 136 4.11 -5.06 -4.52
N HIS A 137 5.44 -5.14 -4.60
CA HIS A 137 6.15 -6.22 -5.29
C HIS A 137 7.09 -6.94 -4.32
N VAL A 138 7.31 -8.20 -4.55
CA VAL A 138 8.52 -8.86 -4.07
C VAL A 138 9.70 -8.29 -4.84
N VAL A 139 10.77 -7.91 -4.14
CA VAL A 139 11.98 -7.34 -4.76
C VAL A 139 12.53 -8.30 -5.81
N GLY A 140 12.76 -7.79 -7.01
CA GLY A 140 13.20 -8.57 -8.16
C GLY A 140 12.05 -9.13 -9.03
N ASN A 141 10.79 -9.06 -8.60
CA ASN A 141 9.66 -9.51 -9.40
C ASN A 141 9.01 -8.35 -10.17
N GLU A 142 8.82 -8.53 -11.47
CA GLU A 142 8.14 -7.53 -12.31
C GLU A 142 6.63 -7.46 -11.99
N ARG A 143 6.00 -8.61 -11.70
CA ARG A 143 4.58 -8.68 -11.37
C ARG A 143 4.35 -8.26 -9.93
N PRO A 144 3.38 -7.36 -9.65
CA PRO A 144 3.03 -7.01 -8.28
C PRO A 144 2.41 -8.20 -7.53
N SER A 145 2.75 -8.32 -6.26
CA SER A 145 2.07 -9.25 -5.36
C SER A 145 0.71 -8.71 -4.89
N MET A 146 0.60 -7.39 -4.76
CA MET A 146 -0.64 -6.73 -4.41
C MET A 146 -0.76 -5.38 -5.13
N VAL A 147 -1.97 -5.07 -5.56
CA VAL A 147 -2.35 -3.72 -6.02
C VAL A 147 -3.57 -3.27 -5.25
N PHE A 148 -3.54 -2.08 -4.67
CA PHE A 148 -4.71 -1.51 -4.02
C PHE A 148 -4.87 -0.02 -4.32
N LYS A 149 -6.11 0.44 -4.31
CA LYS A 149 -6.49 1.83 -4.53
C LYS A 149 -6.80 2.46 -3.19
N ALA A 150 -5.80 3.10 -2.59
CA ALA A 150 -5.96 3.82 -1.33
C ALA A 150 -6.73 5.11 -1.56
N VAL A 151 -7.79 5.32 -0.80
CA VAL A 151 -8.60 6.54 -0.82
C VAL A 151 -8.23 7.39 0.39
N VAL A 152 -7.73 8.59 0.11
CA VAL A 152 -7.29 9.54 1.12
C VAL A 152 -8.14 10.80 1.05
N LEU A 153 -8.60 11.28 2.19
CA LEU A 153 -9.37 12.53 2.30
C LEU A 153 -8.53 13.58 3.04
N HIS A 154 -8.26 14.69 2.36
CA HIS A 154 -7.66 15.87 2.96
C HIS A 154 -8.76 16.87 3.29
N SER A 155 -8.87 17.23 4.56
CA SER A 155 -9.91 18.12 5.08
C SER A 155 -9.33 19.42 5.62
N PRO A 156 -10.07 20.54 5.59
CA PRO A 156 -9.62 21.79 6.19
C PRO A 156 -9.47 21.66 7.71
N GLN A 157 -8.83 22.65 8.32
CA GLN A 157 -8.70 22.71 9.76
C GLN A 157 -10.07 22.90 10.41
N GLY A 158 -10.42 22.06 11.39
CA GLY A 158 -11.67 22.14 12.15
C GLY A 158 -12.89 21.48 11.49
N ALA A 159 -12.66 20.63 10.49
CA ALA A 159 -13.72 19.83 9.84
C ALA A 159 -13.81 18.43 10.49
#